data_9dace514a2412bc08aef4516ad299c1e
#
_entry.id   9dace514a2412bc08aef4516ad299c1e
#
_cell.length_a   1.000
_cell.length_b   1.000
_cell.length_c   1.000
_cell.angle_alpha   90.00
_cell.angle_beta   90.00
_cell.angle_gamma   90.00
#
_symmetry.space_group_name_H-M   'P 1'
#
loop_
_entity.id
_entity.type
_entity.pdbx_description
1 polymer ?
#
loop_
_entity_poly.entity_id
_entity_poly.type
_entity_poly.pdbx_seq_one_letter_code
_entity_poly.pdbx_strand_id
1 'polypeptide(L)'
;MTSAAQDSPETDQPRPRTPGPLHGVRVVELDGIGPGPVAAMMLADLGADVVRIQRPGSLNQGFDYRELLFRGKRIVCLDVKKDRDALLDLIGRADVLIDPFRPGTTERLGIGPDDCDVVNSRLIYARITGWGQDGPLAATAGHDINYLAHCGVLNAIGHRDRPPVPPLNMVADYGGGTMFLVTGVCAALYEREKSGKGQVLDVAMVDGVALLSQAFWAMRAVGRLSDERESSLLDGGTPFYRTYETADHQHVAVGPIEPQFYRLLLDGLGLTDASLPDQWDGENHGRMHELFTERFSSKTRAEWVQIFEGSDACVAPVLTWTEATQDSHLRARGTMVDANGFVQAAPAPRFSRTPGHIGPLPPAPVTLDDVQW
;
A
#
# COMPACT_ATOMS: atom_id res chain seq x y z
N MET A 1 -26.99 9.14 60.23
CA MET A 1 -27.37 9.99 59.07
C MET A 1 -26.15 10.15 58.21
N THR A 2 -25.90 9.29 57.26
CA THR A 2 -24.79 9.30 56.32
C THR A 2 -25.37 9.54 54.94
N SER A 3 -25.06 10.74 54.41
CA SER A 3 -25.47 11.18 53.07
C SER A 3 -24.70 10.38 52.01
N ALA A 4 -25.38 9.63 51.19
CA ALA A 4 -24.85 9.00 49.97
C ALA A 4 -24.78 10.08 48.90
N ALA A 5 -23.55 10.38 48.43
CA ALA A 5 -23.34 11.16 47.23
C ALA A 5 -23.77 10.30 46.01
N GLN A 6 -24.71 10.79 45.22
CA GLN A 6 -25.06 10.25 43.94
C GLN A 6 -24.01 10.67 42.89
N ASP A 7 -23.20 9.71 42.49
CA ASP A 7 -22.39 9.85 41.26
C ASP A 7 -23.31 9.89 40.05
N SER A 8 -23.42 11.04 39.40
CA SER A 8 -24.05 11.18 38.10
C SER A 8 -23.13 10.57 37.05
N PRO A 9 -23.65 9.79 36.08
CA PRO A 9 -22.82 9.27 34.99
C PRO A 9 -22.34 10.43 34.13
N GLU A 10 -21.01 10.62 34.07
CA GLU A 10 -20.39 11.48 33.08
C GLU A 10 -20.84 11.00 31.68
N THR A 11 -21.54 11.87 30.97
CA THR A 11 -21.88 11.66 29.57
C THR A 11 -20.58 11.66 28.79
N ASP A 12 -20.20 10.48 28.28
CA ASP A 12 -19.05 10.26 27.41
C ASP A 12 -19.29 10.99 26.07
N GLN A 13 -19.08 12.30 26.10
CA GLN A 13 -19.03 13.08 24.86
C GLN A 13 -17.72 12.71 24.15
N PRO A 14 -17.76 12.27 22.89
CA PRO A 14 -16.56 11.93 22.15
C PRO A 14 -15.64 13.15 22.13
N ARG A 15 -14.43 13.00 22.67
CA ARG A 15 -13.40 14.05 22.65
C ARG A 15 -13.23 14.53 21.20
N PRO A 16 -13.14 15.86 20.95
CA PRO A 16 -12.90 16.39 19.61
C PRO A 16 -11.65 15.71 19.05
N ARG A 17 -11.79 15.06 17.89
CA ARG A 17 -10.68 14.36 17.24
C ARG A 17 -9.61 15.38 16.87
N THR A 18 -8.37 15.12 17.23
CA THR A 18 -7.23 15.94 16.80
C THR A 18 -7.13 15.84 15.28
N PRO A 19 -7.04 16.98 14.55
CA PRO A 19 -6.90 16.97 13.12
C PRO A 19 -5.67 16.18 12.66
N GLY A 20 -5.78 15.44 11.55
CA GLY A 20 -4.66 14.74 10.93
C GLY A 20 -3.58 15.70 10.40
N PRO A 21 -2.40 15.17 9.99
CA PRO A 21 -1.26 16.00 9.59
C PRO A 21 -1.51 16.82 8.30
N LEU A 22 -2.48 16.41 7.47
CA LEU A 22 -2.88 17.12 6.24
C LEU A 22 -4.17 17.93 6.42
N HIS A 23 -4.56 18.23 7.65
CA HIS A 23 -5.72 19.08 7.92
C HIS A 23 -5.60 20.44 7.23
N GLY A 24 -6.66 20.82 6.49
CA GLY A 24 -6.70 22.04 5.70
C GLY A 24 -6.17 21.89 4.27
N VAL A 25 -5.58 20.75 3.92
CA VAL A 25 -5.21 20.44 2.53
C VAL A 25 -6.46 20.00 1.75
N ARG A 26 -6.69 20.61 0.59
CA ARG A 26 -7.85 20.41 -0.30
C ARG A 26 -7.42 19.62 -1.53
N VAL A 27 -8.04 18.49 -1.76
CA VAL A 27 -7.66 17.56 -2.84
C VAL A 27 -8.84 17.34 -3.78
N VAL A 28 -8.64 17.58 -5.06
CA VAL A 28 -9.54 17.13 -6.13
C VAL A 28 -8.99 15.81 -6.68
N GLU A 29 -9.81 14.77 -6.68
CA GLU A 29 -9.50 13.48 -7.29
C GLU A 29 -10.37 13.30 -8.54
N LEU A 30 -9.77 13.16 -9.72
CA LEU A 30 -10.50 12.77 -10.91
C LEU A 30 -10.82 11.27 -10.89
N ASP A 31 -11.96 10.87 -11.48
CA ASP A 31 -12.45 9.51 -11.50
C ASP A 31 -11.43 8.55 -12.16
N GLY A 32 -10.98 7.56 -11.42
CA GLY A 32 -10.01 6.55 -11.84
C GLY A 32 -10.15 5.26 -11.04
N ILE A 33 -9.31 4.30 -11.38
CA ILE A 33 -9.22 2.99 -10.71
C ILE A 33 -7.80 2.75 -10.19
N GLY A 34 -7.66 1.77 -9.29
CA GLY A 34 -6.35 1.32 -8.79
C GLY A 34 -5.67 2.35 -7.87
N PRO A 35 -4.45 2.78 -8.20
CA PRO A 35 -3.57 3.50 -7.27
C PRO A 35 -4.06 4.92 -6.90
N GLY A 36 -4.68 5.65 -7.82
CA GLY A 36 -5.18 7.01 -7.55
C GLY A 36 -6.22 7.06 -6.43
N PRO A 37 -7.31 6.29 -6.49
CA PRO A 37 -8.30 6.22 -5.42
C PRO A 37 -7.73 5.81 -4.06
N VAL A 38 -6.77 4.89 -4.02
CA VAL A 38 -6.12 4.48 -2.76
C VAL A 38 -5.23 5.60 -2.22
N ALA A 39 -4.50 6.32 -3.07
CA ALA A 39 -3.71 7.49 -2.65
C ALA A 39 -4.62 8.60 -2.08
N ALA A 40 -5.71 8.92 -2.76
CA ALA A 40 -6.68 9.90 -2.28
C ALA A 40 -7.34 9.48 -0.95
N MET A 41 -7.63 8.18 -0.76
CA MET A 41 -8.09 7.63 0.52
C MET A 41 -7.05 7.82 1.62
N MET A 42 -5.77 7.55 1.35
CA MET A 42 -4.70 7.76 2.33
C MET A 42 -4.54 9.23 2.70
N LEU A 43 -4.66 10.15 1.74
CA LEU A 43 -4.64 11.59 2.04
C LEU A 43 -5.85 12.01 2.89
N ALA A 44 -7.05 11.45 2.64
CA ALA A 44 -8.23 11.67 3.46
C ALA A 44 -8.04 11.12 4.88
N ASP A 45 -7.51 9.91 5.02
CA ASP A 45 -7.18 9.31 6.32
C ASP A 45 -6.18 10.18 7.13
N LEU A 46 -5.29 10.90 6.44
CA LEU A 46 -4.35 11.84 7.04
C LEU A 46 -4.96 13.24 7.29
N GLY A 47 -6.23 13.43 6.99
CA GLY A 47 -6.98 14.63 7.34
C GLY A 47 -7.17 15.64 6.20
N ALA A 48 -6.75 15.33 4.97
CA ALA A 48 -7.06 16.15 3.82
C ALA A 48 -8.57 16.14 3.51
N ASP A 49 -9.09 17.25 2.99
CA ASP A 49 -10.46 17.34 2.50
C ASP A 49 -10.48 16.94 1.02
N VAL A 50 -10.97 15.73 0.75
CA VAL A 50 -10.91 15.12 -0.58
C VAL A 50 -12.27 15.16 -1.25
N VAL A 51 -12.33 15.79 -2.44
CA VAL A 51 -13.48 15.78 -3.34
C VAL A 51 -13.15 14.93 -4.57
N ARG A 52 -13.90 13.84 -4.73
CA ARG A 52 -13.82 12.97 -5.91
C ARG A 52 -14.80 13.41 -6.96
N ILE A 53 -14.30 13.76 -8.14
CA ILE A 53 -15.10 14.07 -9.31
C ILE A 53 -15.44 12.77 -10.03
N GLN A 54 -16.71 12.44 -10.11
CA GLN A 54 -17.19 11.20 -10.67
C GLN A 54 -18.11 11.47 -11.86
N ARG A 55 -17.98 10.63 -12.89
CA ARG A 55 -18.82 10.75 -14.07
C ARG A 55 -20.29 10.44 -13.72
N PRO A 56 -21.28 11.22 -14.18
CA PRO A 56 -22.68 10.90 -13.99
C PRO A 56 -23.01 9.50 -14.52
N GLY A 57 -23.68 8.68 -13.70
CA GLY A 57 -24.07 7.31 -14.03
C GLY A 57 -23.00 6.24 -13.82
N SER A 58 -21.80 6.58 -13.38
CA SER A 58 -20.75 5.58 -13.09
C SER A 58 -20.94 4.85 -11.75
N LEU A 59 -21.76 5.38 -10.83
CA LEU A 59 -22.10 4.78 -9.53
C LEU A 59 -23.21 3.71 -9.58
N ASN A 60 -23.78 3.36 -10.74
CA ASN A 60 -25.14 2.83 -10.81
C ASN A 60 -25.31 1.34 -11.03
N GLN A 61 -24.36 0.45 -10.68
CA GLN A 61 -24.56 -0.97 -10.99
C GLN A 61 -24.39 -1.94 -9.80
N GLY A 62 -24.89 -1.57 -8.62
CA GLY A 62 -24.81 -2.39 -7.42
C GLY A 62 -23.58 -2.03 -6.57
N PHE A 63 -23.47 -2.67 -5.38
CA PHE A 63 -22.35 -2.47 -4.47
C PHE A 63 -21.04 -2.89 -5.14
N ASP A 64 -20.12 -1.93 -5.29
CA ASP A 64 -18.78 -2.16 -5.81
C ASP A 64 -17.77 -2.01 -4.65
N TYR A 65 -16.91 -3.02 -4.43
CA TYR A 65 -15.86 -2.96 -3.40
C TYR A 65 -15.01 -1.68 -3.48
N ARG A 66 -14.90 -1.07 -4.66
CA ARG A 66 -14.17 0.20 -4.87
C ARG A 66 -14.77 1.36 -4.09
N GLU A 67 -16.08 1.31 -3.80
CA GLU A 67 -16.74 2.34 -3.00
C GLU A 67 -16.23 2.35 -1.55
N LEU A 68 -15.73 1.22 -1.05
CA LEU A 68 -15.09 1.13 0.26
C LEU A 68 -13.79 1.95 0.33
N LEU A 69 -13.16 2.23 -0.81
CA LEU A 69 -11.98 3.08 -0.93
C LEU A 69 -12.31 4.57 -0.96
N PHE A 70 -13.61 4.94 -0.86
CA PHE A 70 -14.05 6.33 -0.84
C PHE A 70 -14.25 6.87 0.58
N ARG A 71 -13.86 6.12 1.61
CA ARG A 71 -13.93 6.56 2.99
C ARG A 71 -13.25 7.94 3.17
N GLY A 72 -13.92 8.82 3.89
CA GLY A 72 -13.41 10.17 4.16
C GLY A 72 -13.49 11.14 2.99
N LYS A 73 -14.06 10.74 1.84
CA LYS A 73 -14.19 11.59 0.65
C LYS A 73 -15.62 12.12 0.50
N ARG A 74 -15.76 13.22 -0.20
CA ARG A 74 -17.02 13.70 -0.79
C ARG A 74 -17.03 13.35 -2.28
N ILE A 75 -18.19 12.99 -2.82
CA ILE A 75 -18.35 12.66 -4.24
C ILE A 75 -19.17 13.76 -4.89
N VAL A 76 -18.66 14.33 -5.99
CA VAL A 76 -19.37 15.24 -6.87
C VAL A 76 -19.55 14.57 -8.23
N CYS A 77 -20.79 14.41 -8.68
CA CYS A 77 -21.09 13.92 -10.02
C CYS A 77 -21.04 15.07 -11.02
N LEU A 78 -20.07 15.02 -11.97
CA LEU A 78 -19.80 16.11 -12.89
C LEU A 78 -19.35 15.56 -14.25
N ASP A 79 -19.93 16.08 -15.34
CA ASP A 79 -19.47 15.81 -16.70
C ASP A 79 -18.39 16.83 -17.08
N VAL A 80 -17.12 16.45 -16.94
CA VAL A 80 -15.97 17.32 -17.19
C VAL A 80 -16.05 18.07 -18.54
N LYS A 81 -16.67 17.48 -19.57
CA LYS A 81 -16.80 18.14 -20.88
C LYS A 81 -17.81 19.27 -20.87
N LYS A 82 -18.87 19.18 -20.07
CA LYS A 82 -19.95 20.16 -19.98
C LYS A 82 -19.71 21.19 -18.88
N ASP A 83 -19.14 20.71 -17.78
CA ASP A 83 -19.03 21.45 -16.53
C ASP A 83 -17.58 21.88 -16.26
N ARG A 84 -16.77 22.00 -17.35
CA ARG A 84 -15.32 22.32 -17.28
C ARG A 84 -15.04 23.56 -16.43
N ASP A 85 -15.75 24.65 -16.65
CA ASP A 85 -15.47 25.92 -15.96
C ASP A 85 -15.76 25.81 -14.46
N ALA A 86 -16.83 25.12 -14.09
CA ALA A 86 -17.15 24.86 -12.70
C ALA A 86 -16.08 23.95 -12.02
N LEU A 87 -15.52 23.00 -12.78
CA LEU A 87 -14.40 22.20 -12.29
C LEU A 87 -13.12 23.03 -12.14
N LEU A 88 -12.82 23.93 -13.07
CA LEU A 88 -11.68 24.85 -12.95
C LEU A 88 -11.84 25.80 -11.75
N ASP A 89 -13.06 26.28 -11.45
CA ASP A 89 -13.33 27.07 -10.25
C ASP A 89 -13.05 26.28 -8.96
N LEU A 90 -13.38 24.99 -8.93
CA LEU A 90 -13.05 24.11 -7.81
C LEU A 90 -11.54 23.90 -7.69
N ILE A 91 -10.85 23.62 -8.81
CA ILE A 91 -9.39 23.44 -8.88
C ILE A 91 -8.68 24.75 -8.47
N GLY A 92 -9.23 25.90 -8.80
CA GLY A 92 -8.71 27.21 -8.39
C GLY A 92 -8.60 27.38 -6.86
N ARG A 93 -9.36 26.60 -6.11
CA ARG A 93 -9.38 26.59 -4.63
C ARG A 93 -8.70 25.37 -4.01
N ALA A 94 -8.24 24.42 -4.83
CA ALA A 94 -7.60 23.19 -4.39
C ALA A 94 -6.10 23.37 -4.14
N ASP A 95 -5.54 22.52 -3.32
CA ASP A 95 -4.10 22.39 -3.11
C ASP A 95 -3.47 21.34 -4.02
N VAL A 96 -4.23 20.27 -4.32
CA VAL A 96 -3.78 19.11 -5.08
C VAL A 96 -4.87 18.69 -6.06
N LEU A 97 -4.48 18.36 -7.29
CA LEU A 97 -5.31 17.65 -8.25
C LEU A 97 -4.65 16.29 -8.55
N ILE A 98 -5.40 15.20 -8.40
CA ILE A 98 -4.95 13.84 -8.79
C ILE A 98 -5.56 13.50 -10.13
N ASP A 99 -4.68 13.32 -11.15
CA ASP A 99 -5.01 12.96 -12.53
C ASP A 99 -4.57 11.52 -12.82
N PRO A 100 -5.52 10.55 -12.92
CA PRO A 100 -5.22 9.15 -13.23
C PRO A 100 -5.32 8.83 -14.72
N PHE A 101 -5.51 9.82 -15.57
CA PHE A 101 -5.77 9.57 -17.00
C PHE A 101 -4.47 9.42 -17.79
N ARG A 102 -4.59 8.81 -18.97
CA ARG A 102 -3.49 8.71 -19.92
C ARG A 102 -3.04 10.09 -20.41
N PRO A 103 -1.75 10.23 -20.77
CA PRO A 103 -1.20 11.49 -21.29
C PRO A 103 -2.07 12.15 -22.37
N GLY A 104 -2.19 13.46 -22.30
CA GLY A 104 -2.99 14.27 -23.23
C GLY A 104 -4.51 14.20 -23.03
N THR A 105 -5.02 13.44 -22.06
CA THR A 105 -6.48 13.35 -21.83
C THR A 105 -7.03 14.60 -21.16
N THR A 106 -6.40 15.04 -20.10
CA THR A 106 -6.81 16.27 -19.37
C THR A 106 -6.57 17.52 -20.18
N GLU A 107 -5.53 17.56 -21.01
CA GLU A 107 -5.29 18.63 -21.96
C GLU A 107 -6.42 18.76 -22.98
N ARG A 108 -6.88 17.64 -23.56
CA ARG A 108 -8.07 17.66 -24.47
C ARG A 108 -9.36 18.05 -23.78
N LEU A 109 -9.45 17.87 -22.47
CA LEU A 109 -10.60 18.29 -21.67
C LEU A 109 -10.49 19.76 -21.23
N GLY A 110 -9.35 20.42 -21.44
CA GLY A 110 -9.09 21.81 -21.05
C GLY A 110 -8.93 21.96 -19.52
N ILE A 111 -8.42 20.93 -18.87
CA ILE A 111 -8.07 20.86 -17.46
C ILE A 111 -6.67 20.26 -17.27
N GLY A 112 -5.81 20.40 -18.28
CA GLY A 112 -4.39 20.00 -18.21
C GLY A 112 -3.60 20.91 -17.30
N PRO A 113 -2.30 20.60 -17.08
CA PRO A 113 -1.45 21.40 -16.20
C PRO A 113 -1.43 22.89 -16.53
N ASP A 114 -1.30 23.24 -17.82
CA ASP A 114 -1.26 24.64 -18.26
C ASP A 114 -2.59 25.36 -18.01
N ASP A 115 -3.74 24.69 -18.27
CA ASP A 115 -5.06 25.24 -17.99
C ASP A 115 -5.26 25.50 -16.50
N CYS A 116 -4.78 24.57 -15.66
CA CYS A 116 -4.89 24.66 -14.21
C CYS A 116 -3.94 25.71 -13.61
N ASP A 117 -2.75 25.90 -14.18
CA ASP A 117 -1.78 26.91 -13.72
C ASP A 117 -2.34 28.33 -13.89
N VAL A 118 -3.12 28.58 -14.94
CA VAL A 118 -3.79 29.86 -15.16
C VAL A 118 -4.72 30.23 -14.00
N VAL A 119 -5.43 29.27 -13.43
CA VAL A 119 -6.40 29.51 -12.35
C VAL A 119 -5.79 29.32 -10.96
N ASN A 120 -4.70 28.54 -10.85
CA ASN A 120 -4.03 28.26 -9.58
C ASN A 120 -2.56 27.88 -9.75
N SER A 121 -1.68 28.86 -9.76
CA SER A 121 -0.23 28.67 -9.86
C SER A 121 0.41 28.01 -8.61
N ARG A 122 -0.38 27.76 -7.58
CA ARG A 122 0.04 27.02 -6.37
C ARG A 122 -0.39 25.55 -6.38
N LEU A 123 -1.10 25.10 -7.41
CA LEU A 123 -1.64 23.75 -7.51
C LEU A 123 -0.51 22.73 -7.64
N ILE A 124 -0.61 21.66 -6.87
CA ILE A 124 0.18 20.44 -7.09
C ILE A 124 -0.63 19.55 -8.02
N TYR A 125 -0.21 19.47 -9.28
CA TYR A 125 -0.85 18.67 -10.31
C TYR A 125 -0.21 17.26 -10.35
N ALA A 126 -0.84 16.29 -9.70
CA ALA A 126 -0.28 14.96 -9.48
C ALA A 126 -0.84 13.95 -10.49
N ARG A 127 -0.06 13.62 -11.51
CA ARG A 127 -0.36 12.60 -12.52
C ARG A 127 0.10 11.23 -12.05
N ILE A 128 -0.77 10.22 -12.16
CA ILE A 128 -0.42 8.85 -11.84
C ILE A 128 -0.77 7.92 -13.01
N THR A 129 0.27 7.33 -13.61
CA THR A 129 0.15 6.45 -14.78
C THR A 129 1.05 5.24 -14.65
N GLY A 130 0.84 4.23 -15.49
CA GLY A 130 1.69 3.04 -15.51
C GLY A 130 3.08 3.31 -16.08
N TRP A 131 3.12 4.03 -17.22
CA TRP A 131 4.30 4.19 -18.05
C TRP A 131 4.95 5.58 -18.00
N GLY A 132 4.36 6.55 -17.28
CA GLY A 132 4.80 7.95 -17.30
C GLY A 132 4.12 8.77 -18.39
N GLN A 133 4.47 10.06 -18.45
CA GLN A 133 3.91 11.02 -19.39
C GLN A 133 4.60 10.99 -20.76
N ASP A 134 5.80 10.44 -20.84
CA ASP A 134 6.60 10.34 -22.05
C ASP A 134 7.14 8.90 -22.27
N GLY A 135 7.91 8.73 -23.32
CA GLY A 135 8.46 7.43 -23.70
C GLY A 135 7.53 6.60 -24.60
N PRO A 136 8.07 5.52 -25.20
CA PRO A 136 7.37 4.77 -26.26
C PRO A 136 6.10 4.04 -25.80
N LEU A 137 5.95 3.79 -24.50
CA LEU A 137 4.78 3.10 -23.95
C LEU A 137 3.75 4.03 -23.30
N ALA A 138 4.03 5.33 -23.18
CA ALA A 138 3.18 6.29 -22.44
C ALA A 138 1.70 6.28 -22.87
N ALA A 139 1.41 6.07 -24.16
CA ALA A 139 0.06 6.01 -24.68
C ALA A 139 -0.58 4.61 -24.64
N THR A 140 0.17 3.57 -24.21
CA THR A 140 -0.32 2.18 -24.22
C THR A 140 -1.04 1.81 -22.94
N ALA A 141 -1.90 0.77 -23.02
CA ALA A 141 -2.52 0.19 -21.83
C ALA A 141 -1.52 -0.69 -21.08
N GLY A 142 -1.72 -0.82 -19.77
CA GLY A 142 -0.99 -1.74 -18.91
C GLY A 142 -1.67 -1.83 -17.56
N HIS A 143 -1.29 -2.86 -16.82
CA HIS A 143 -1.67 -3.09 -15.42
C HIS A 143 -0.43 -3.48 -14.63
N ASP A 144 -0.55 -3.59 -13.31
CA ASP A 144 0.54 -3.91 -12.37
C ASP A 144 1.52 -4.96 -12.92
N ILE A 145 1.02 -6.11 -13.35
CA ILE A 145 1.82 -7.22 -13.88
C ILE A 145 2.71 -6.80 -15.07
N ASN A 146 2.21 -5.89 -15.94
CA ASN A 146 2.96 -5.44 -17.10
C ASN A 146 4.12 -4.51 -16.69
N TYR A 147 3.88 -3.65 -15.69
CA TYR A 147 4.90 -2.74 -15.16
C TYR A 147 6.00 -3.52 -14.45
N LEU A 148 5.62 -4.53 -13.64
CA LEU A 148 6.58 -5.44 -12.99
C LEU A 148 7.40 -6.24 -14.00
N ALA A 149 6.77 -6.69 -15.10
CA ALA A 149 7.45 -7.45 -16.14
C ALA A 149 8.54 -6.62 -16.83
N HIS A 150 8.26 -5.36 -17.17
CA HIS A 150 9.21 -4.46 -17.80
C HIS A 150 10.37 -4.04 -16.88
N CYS A 151 10.12 -3.94 -15.57
CA CYS A 151 11.16 -3.63 -14.59
C CYS A 151 12.01 -4.84 -14.18
N GLY A 152 11.74 -6.05 -14.71
CA GLY A 152 12.47 -7.28 -14.36
C GLY A 152 12.05 -7.89 -13.02
N VAL A 153 11.27 -7.21 -12.21
CA VAL A 153 10.86 -7.65 -10.86
C VAL A 153 9.99 -8.90 -10.93
N LEU A 154 9.05 -8.97 -11.90
CA LEU A 154 8.20 -10.15 -12.05
C LEU A 154 9.01 -11.41 -12.31
N ASN A 155 10.11 -11.30 -13.09
CA ASN A 155 10.97 -12.46 -13.36
C ASN A 155 11.62 -13.03 -12.09
N ALA A 156 11.81 -12.24 -11.05
CA ALA A 156 12.44 -12.67 -9.80
C ALA A 156 11.46 -13.35 -8.81
N ILE A 157 10.15 -13.35 -9.08
CA ILE A 157 9.13 -13.83 -8.14
C ILE A 157 8.56 -15.18 -8.60
N GLY A 158 8.65 -16.19 -7.73
CA GLY A 158 8.09 -17.53 -7.94
C GLY A 158 9.16 -18.61 -7.99
N HIS A 159 8.74 -19.84 -8.31
CA HIS A 159 9.60 -21.01 -8.39
C HIS A 159 10.36 -21.08 -9.72
N ARG A 160 11.56 -21.68 -9.67
CA ARG A 160 12.46 -21.80 -10.84
C ARG A 160 11.84 -22.57 -12.00
N ASP A 161 11.11 -23.64 -11.70
CA ASP A 161 10.52 -24.58 -12.66
C ASP A 161 9.13 -24.19 -13.17
N ARG A 162 8.61 -23.06 -12.74
CA ARG A 162 7.27 -22.56 -13.09
C ARG A 162 7.31 -21.13 -13.65
N PRO A 163 6.27 -20.69 -14.34
CA PRO A 163 6.15 -19.28 -14.71
C PRO A 163 6.23 -18.36 -13.48
N PRO A 164 6.72 -17.12 -13.65
CA PRO A 164 6.67 -16.10 -12.59
C PRO A 164 5.27 -15.92 -12.00
N VAL A 165 5.21 -15.65 -10.70
CA VAL A 165 3.94 -15.51 -9.98
C VAL A 165 3.64 -14.01 -9.74
N PRO A 166 2.46 -13.50 -10.17
CA PRO A 166 2.10 -12.11 -9.88
C PRO A 166 1.81 -11.91 -8.39
N PRO A 167 2.41 -10.90 -7.75
CA PRO A 167 2.25 -10.62 -6.32
C PRO A 167 1.00 -9.77 -6.02
N LEU A 168 -0.15 -10.09 -6.62
CA LEU A 168 -1.33 -9.22 -6.69
C LEU A 168 -0.97 -7.90 -7.39
N ASN A 169 -1.71 -6.81 -7.13
CA ASN A 169 -1.37 -5.47 -7.60
C ASN A 169 -0.76 -4.59 -6.48
N MET A 170 -0.04 -5.23 -5.55
CA MET A 170 0.52 -4.54 -4.39
C MET A 170 1.83 -3.84 -4.69
N VAL A 171 2.60 -4.32 -5.67
CA VAL A 171 3.96 -3.85 -5.90
C VAL A 171 4.00 -2.67 -6.87
N ALA A 172 3.40 -2.76 -8.06
CA ALA A 172 3.41 -1.64 -8.99
C ALA A 172 2.31 -0.62 -8.69
N ASP A 173 1.04 -1.05 -8.59
CA ASP A 173 -0.07 -0.11 -8.36
C ASP A 173 0.07 0.61 -7.01
N TYR A 174 0.23 -0.16 -5.92
CA TYR A 174 0.23 0.44 -4.59
C TYR A 174 1.62 0.84 -4.13
N GLY A 175 2.61 -0.03 -4.24
CA GLY A 175 3.99 0.30 -3.87
C GLY A 175 4.60 1.37 -4.77
N GLY A 176 4.66 1.12 -6.08
CA GLY A 176 5.26 2.01 -7.08
C GLY A 176 4.41 3.23 -7.44
N GLY A 177 3.09 3.12 -7.37
CA GLY A 177 2.16 4.19 -7.71
C GLY A 177 1.66 4.96 -6.49
N THR A 178 0.76 4.34 -5.70
CA THR A 178 0.09 5.02 -4.57
C THR A 178 1.07 5.64 -3.57
N MET A 179 2.07 4.88 -3.11
CA MET A 179 3.00 5.38 -2.09
C MET A 179 3.88 6.50 -2.62
N PHE A 180 4.28 6.44 -3.90
CA PHE A 180 5.05 7.51 -4.54
C PHE A 180 4.19 8.75 -4.78
N LEU A 181 2.90 8.59 -5.14
CA LEU A 181 1.98 9.72 -5.25
C LEU A 181 1.82 10.45 -3.92
N VAL A 182 1.51 9.73 -2.84
CA VAL A 182 1.36 10.32 -1.49
C VAL A 182 2.65 10.99 -1.04
N THR A 183 3.80 10.34 -1.23
CA THR A 183 5.11 10.90 -0.89
C THR A 183 5.42 12.16 -1.71
N GLY A 184 5.17 12.11 -3.02
CA GLY A 184 5.37 13.25 -3.93
C GLY A 184 4.48 14.43 -3.56
N VAL A 185 3.21 14.20 -3.26
CA VAL A 185 2.27 15.24 -2.81
C VAL A 185 2.75 15.88 -1.51
N CYS A 186 3.14 15.08 -0.49
CA CYS A 186 3.64 15.62 0.77
C CYS A 186 4.93 16.45 0.58
N ALA A 187 5.87 15.97 -0.26
CA ALA A 187 7.10 16.67 -0.57
C ALA A 187 6.83 17.99 -1.32
N ALA A 188 5.92 17.97 -2.30
CA ALA A 188 5.55 19.15 -3.06
C ALA A 188 4.78 20.19 -2.22
N LEU A 189 3.92 19.75 -1.30
CA LEU A 189 3.27 20.65 -0.33
C LEU A 189 4.32 21.34 0.55
N TYR A 190 5.31 20.60 1.05
CA TYR A 190 6.39 21.17 1.86
C TYR A 190 7.28 22.12 1.07
N GLU A 191 7.59 21.82 -0.19
CA GLU A 191 8.36 22.70 -1.08
C GLU A 191 7.58 24.00 -1.36
N ARG A 192 6.28 23.89 -1.65
CA ARG A 192 5.38 25.00 -1.91
C ARG A 192 5.31 26.02 -0.77
N GLU A 193 5.42 25.59 0.48
CA GLU A 193 5.46 26.50 1.63
C GLU A 193 6.69 27.42 1.61
N LYS A 194 7.76 27.04 0.89
CA LYS A 194 8.98 27.83 0.75
C LYS A 194 8.94 28.69 -0.52
N SER A 195 8.59 28.09 -1.66
CA SER A 195 8.60 28.76 -2.98
C SER A 195 7.35 29.60 -3.25
N GLY A 196 6.22 29.24 -2.64
CA GLY A 196 4.91 29.77 -2.95
C GLY A 196 4.30 29.22 -4.25
N LYS A 197 4.94 28.27 -4.93
CA LYS A 197 4.56 27.75 -6.25
C LYS A 197 4.12 26.29 -6.17
N GLY A 198 3.14 25.93 -7.00
CA GLY A 198 2.80 24.55 -7.30
C GLY A 198 3.77 23.91 -8.29
N GLN A 199 3.52 22.66 -8.64
CA GLN A 199 4.29 21.92 -9.64
C GLN A 199 3.52 20.72 -10.17
N VAL A 200 3.94 20.21 -11.31
CA VAL A 200 3.45 18.94 -11.85
C VAL A 200 4.29 17.80 -11.30
N LEU A 201 3.63 16.75 -10.82
CA LEU A 201 4.26 15.47 -10.48
C LEU A 201 3.92 14.46 -11.56
N ASP A 202 4.91 13.82 -12.14
CA ASP A 202 4.74 12.62 -12.98
C ASP A 202 5.08 11.39 -12.14
N VAL A 203 4.05 10.65 -11.73
CA VAL A 203 4.20 9.44 -10.93
C VAL A 203 3.95 8.25 -11.84
N ALA A 204 5.02 7.72 -12.41
CA ALA A 204 4.99 6.52 -13.22
C ALA A 204 5.19 5.28 -12.33
N MET A 205 4.30 4.28 -12.43
CA MET A 205 4.43 3.05 -11.64
C MET A 205 5.71 2.30 -11.97
N VAL A 206 6.18 2.33 -13.23
CA VAL A 206 7.46 1.73 -13.62
C VAL A 206 8.65 2.37 -12.92
N ASP A 207 8.65 3.68 -12.73
CA ASP A 207 9.71 4.39 -12.02
C ASP A 207 9.71 4.04 -10.54
N GLY A 208 8.52 3.97 -9.94
CA GLY A 208 8.37 3.56 -8.55
C GLY A 208 8.84 2.12 -8.33
N VAL A 209 8.48 1.18 -9.20
CA VAL A 209 8.95 -0.22 -9.14
C VAL A 209 10.46 -0.29 -9.30
N ALA A 210 11.03 0.45 -10.26
CA ALA A 210 12.48 0.49 -10.47
C ALA A 210 13.21 1.00 -9.22
N LEU A 211 12.70 2.05 -8.57
CA LEU A 211 13.28 2.60 -7.34
C LEU A 211 13.09 1.65 -6.13
N LEU A 212 11.94 0.99 -5.99
CA LEU A 212 11.73 -0.05 -4.96
C LEU A 212 12.71 -1.20 -5.10
N SER A 213 13.15 -1.51 -6.33
CA SER A 213 14.13 -2.56 -6.62
C SER A 213 15.59 -2.11 -6.50
N GLN A 214 15.88 -0.89 -6.06
CA GLN A 214 17.25 -0.33 -6.08
C GLN A 214 18.26 -1.20 -5.32
N ALA A 215 17.87 -1.84 -4.21
CA ALA A 215 18.74 -2.74 -3.47
C ALA A 215 19.13 -3.99 -4.31
N PHE A 216 18.19 -4.52 -5.09
CA PHE A 216 18.44 -5.66 -5.99
C PHE A 216 19.33 -5.27 -7.17
N TRP A 217 19.16 -4.06 -7.73
CA TRP A 217 20.07 -3.51 -8.72
C TRP A 217 21.50 -3.37 -8.18
N ALA A 218 21.65 -2.93 -6.92
CA ALA A 218 22.95 -2.87 -6.27
C ALA A 218 23.57 -4.27 -6.06
N MET A 219 22.76 -5.26 -5.62
CA MET A 219 23.21 -6.66 -5.49
C MET A 219 23.65 -7.23 -6.85
N ARG A 220 22.91 -6.96 -7.92
CA ARG A 220 23.26 -7.35 -9.29
C ARG A 220 24.60 -6.74 -9.73
N ALA A 221 24.83 -5.46 -9.46
CA ALA A 221 26.05 -4.76 -9.83
C ALA A 221 27.32 -5.37 -9.20
N VAL A 222 27.19 -6.04 -8.04
CA VAL A 222 28.29 -6.72 -7.36
C VAL A 222 28.27 -8.26 -7.54
N GLY A 223 27.44 -8.76 -8.48
CA GLY A 223 27.38 -10.18 -8.83
C GLY A 223 26.69 -11.08 -7.78
N ARG A 224 25.87 -10.49 -6.89
CA ARG A 224 25.13 -11.22 -5.83
C ARG A 224 23.68 -11.50 -6.18
N LEU A 225 23.20 -11.11 -7.35
CA LEU A 225 21.88 -11.39 -7.87
C LEU A 225 22.01 -11.86 -9.31
N SER A 226 21.46 -13.04 -9.61
CA SER A 226 21.34 -13.58 -10.97
C SER A 226 19.96 -13.32 -11.56
N ASP A 227 19.76 -13.67 -12.83
CA ASP A 227 18.46 -13.61 -13.49
C ASP A 227 17.61 -14.87 -13.23
N GLU A 228 18.15 -15.86 -12.52
CA GLU A 228 17.45 -17.09 -12.16
C GLU A 228 16.67 -16.92 -10.85
N ARG A 229 15.40 -17.35 -10.84
CA ARG A 229 14.58 -17.40 -9.62
C ARG A 229 15.12 -18.45 -8.65
N GLU A 230 14.78 -18.31 -7.36
CA GLU A 230 15.24 -19.20 -6.28
C GLU A 230 16.76 -19.45 -6.32
N SER A 231 17.52 -18.39 -6.54
CA SER A 231 18.99 -18.43 -6.60
C SER A 231 19.66 -17.42 -5.69
N SER A 232 18.88 -16.59 -5.01
CA SER A 232 19.40 -15.53 -4.14
C SER A 232 18.86 -15.64 -2.70
N LEU A 233 19.30 -14.75 -1.83
CA LEU A 233 18.94 -14.76 -0.41
C LEU A 233 17.43 -14.56 -0.18
N LEU A 234 16.78 -13.65 -0.91
CA LEU A 234 15.44 -13.15 -0.57
C LEU A 234 14.33 -13.67 -1.51
N ASP A 235 14.66 -14.57 -2.42
CA ASP A 235 13.73 -15.10 -3.43
C ASP A 235 13.35 -16.57 -3.20
N GLY A 236 13.66 -17.12 -2.03
CA GLY A 236 13.45 -18.53 -1.70
C GLY A 236 14.60 -19.44 -2.09
N GLY A 237 15.73 -18.93 -2.59
CA GLY A 237 16.92 -19.70 -2.97
C GLY A 237 17.68 -20.28 -1.78
N THR A 238 17.52 -19.73 -0.58
CA THR A 238 18.12 -20.25 0.64
C THR A 238 17.12 -21.02 1.49
N PRO A 239 17.54 -22.10 2.19
CA PRO A 239 16.65 -22.89 3.05
C PRO A 239 16.09 -22.08 4.23
N PHE A 240 16.78 -21.05 4.65
CA PHE A 240 16.40 -20.22 5.80
C PHE A 240 15.68 -18.93 5.41
N TYR A 241 15.27 -18.77 4.14
CA TYR A 241 14.43 -17.65 3.70
C TYR A 241 13.41 -18.10 2.66
N ARG A 242 12.37 -18.83 3.11
CA ARG A 242 11.30 -19.36 2.26
C ARG A 242 10.09 -19.83 3.06
N THR A 243 9.07 -20.33 2.38
CA THR A 243 7.91 -20.98 3.01
C THR A 243 8.06 -22.50 3.01
N TYR A 244 7.49 -23.16 4.04
CA TYR A 244 7.44 -24.62 4.16
C TYR A 244 6.01 -25.08 4.44
N GLU A 245 5.62 -26.21 3.83
CA GLU A 245 4.37 -26.89 4.09
C GLU A 245 4.44 -27.67 5.40
N THR A 246 3.36 -27.64 6.17
CA THR A 246 3.20 -28.32 7.45
C THR A 246 2.33 -29.58 7.32
N ALA A 247 2.26 -30.43 8.35
CA ALA A 247 1.52 -31.72 8.31
C ALA A 247 0.03 -31.57 7.99
N ASP A 248 -0.56 -30.42 8.25
CA ASP A 248 -1.94 -30.07 7.96
C ASP A 248 -2.12 -29.30 6.64
N HIS A 249 -1.15 -29.38 5.74
CA HIS A 249 -1.15 -28.71 4.44
C HIS A 249 -1.30 -27.18 4.51
N GLN A 250 -0.91 -26.60 5.64
CA GLN A 250 -0.76 -25.16 5.79
C GLN A 250 0.71 -24.78 5.62
N HIS A 251 1.06 -23.51 5.86
CA HIS A 251 2.42 -23.05 5.60
C HIS A 251 2.96 -22.19 6.74
N VAL A 252 4.27 -22.26 6.93
CA VAL A 252 5.04 -21.33 7.74
C VAL A 252 6.02 -20.55 6.85
N ALA A 253 6.27 -19.31 7.21
CA ALA A 253 7.34 -18.49 6.62
C ALA A 253 8.55 -18.52 7.54
N VAL A 254 9.72 -18.73 6.97
CA VAL A 254 11.00 -18.85 7.67
C VAL A 254 11.93 -17.77 7.15
N GLY A 255 12.57 -16.99 8.04
CA GLY A 255 13.38 -15.84 7.65
C GLY A 255 14.57 -15.50 8.55
N PRO A 256 15.22 -16.41 9.30
CA PRO A 256 16.37 -16.11 10.17
C PRO A 256 17.65 -15.93 9.37
N ILE A 257 17.94 -14.71 8.93
CA ILE A 257 19.16 -14.40 8.16
C ILE A 257 20.39 -14.36 9.06
N GLU A 258 20.25 -13.78 10.26
CA GLU A 258 21.36 -13.63 11.20
C GLU A 258 21.69 -14.96 11.90
N PRO A 259 22.99 -15.26 12.14
CA PRO A 259 23.39 -16.55 12.70
C PRO A 259 22.78 -16.88 14.07
N GLN A 260 22.50 -15.88 14.91
CA GLN A 260 21.86 -16.11 16.21
C GLN A 260 20.40 -16.56 16.06
N PHE A 261 19.65 -16.02 15.10
CA PHE A 261 18.26 -16.40 14.81
C PHE A 261 18.21 -17.75 14.08
N TYR A 262 19.17 -18.01 13.21
CA TYR A 262 19.30 -19.30 12.53
C TYR A 262 19.54 -20.45 13.54
N ARG A 263 20.37 -20.24 14.57
CA ARG A 263 20.55 -21.21 15.65
C ARG A 263 19.23 -21.51 16.36
N LEU A 264 18.41 -20.49 16.66
CA LEU A 264 17.11 -20.69 17.29
C LEU A 264 16.13 -21.46 16.38
N LEU A 265 16.22 -21.26 15.06
CA LEU A 265 15.48 -22.09 14.10
C LEU A 265 15.91 -23.55 14.20
N LEU A 266 17.23 -23.86 14.16
CA LEU A 266 17.75 -25.22 14.27
C LEU A 266 17.34 -25.89 15.59
N ASP A 267 17.42 -25.16 16.70
CA ASP A 267 17.01 -25.66 18.03
C ASP A 267 15.50 -26.01 18.03
N GLY A 268 14.66 -25.16 17.52
CA GLY A 268 13.20 -25.39 17.42
C GLY A 268 12.84 -26.56 16.50
N LEU A 269 13.64 -26.80 15.44
CA LEU A 269 13.50 -27.96 14.56
C LEU A 269 14.09 -29.24 15.16
N GLY A 270 14.78 -29.19 16.32
CA GLY A 270 15.48 -30.31 16.90
C GLY A 270 16.72 -30.75 16.09
N LEU A 271 17.36 -29.80 15.42
CA LEU A 271 18.53 -29.97 14.57
C LEU A 271 19.77 -29.40 15.26
N THR A 272 20.22 -30.07 16.31
CA THR A 272 21.35 -29.62 17.16
C THR A 272 22.67 -30.37 16.88
N ASP A 273 22.72 -31.14 15.80
CA ASP A 273 23.91 -31.90 15.41
C ASP A 273 25.04 -30.99 14.94
N ALA A 274 26.22 -31.12 15.56
CA ALA A 274 27.40 -30.35 15.17
C ALA A 274 27.93 -30.68 13.76
N SER A 275 27.41 -31.71 13.10
CA SER A 275 27.75 -32.08 11.71
C SER A 275 26.93 -31.35 10.64
N LEU A 276 26.02 -30.48 11.04
CA LEU A 276 25.25 -29.66 10.06
C LEU A 276 26.18 -28.67 9.35
N PRO A 277 25.97 -28.46 8.04
CA PRO A 277 26.73 -27.47 7.29
C PRO A 277 26.52 -26.05 7.81
N ASP A 278 27.47 -25.17 7.51
CA ASP A 278 27.35 -23.75 7.80
C ASP A 278 26.11 -23.13 7.08
N GLN A 279 25.47 -22.18 7.73
CA GLN A 279 24.29 -21.49 7.19
C GLN A 279 24.50 -20.98 5.74
N TRP A 280 25.69 -20.48 5.46
CA TRP A 280 26.04 -19.82 4.19
C TRP A 280 26.73 -20.75 3.18
N ASP A 281 26.82 -22.04 3.50
CA ASP A 281 27.35 -23.06 2.59
C ASP A 281 26.33 -23.37 1.48
N GLY A 282 26.43 -22.63 0.38
CA GLY A 282 25.51 -22.72 -0.77
C GLY A 282 25.48 -24.12 -1.41
N GLU A 283 26.59 -24.91 -1.33
CA GLU A 283 26.62 -26.26 -1.88
C GLU A 283 25.67 -27.20 -1.12
N ASN A 284 25.44 -26.92 0.15
CA ASN A 284 24.56 -27.70 1.01
C ASN A 284 23.15 -27.14 1.18
N HIS A 285 22.80 -26.03 0.54
CA HIS A 285 21.43 -25.44 0.64
C HIS A 285 20.35 -26.42 0.21
N GLY A 286 20.55 -27.20 -0.86
CA GLY A 286 19.61 -28.24 -1.29
C GLY A 286 19.32 -29.28 -0.22
N ARG A 287 20.36 -29.83 0.39
CA ARG A 287 20.25 -30.81 1.49
C ARG A 287 19.53 -30.20 2.72
N MET A 288 19.88 -28.98 3.08
CA MET A 288 19.25 -28.31 4.21
C MET A 288 17.77 -27.99 3.90
N HIS A 289 17.44 -27.66 2.66
CA HIS A 289 16.05 -27.45 2.25
C HIS A 289 15.23 -28.76 2.39
N GLU A 290 15.75 -29.90 1.93
CA GLU A 290 15.08 -31.19 2.10
C GLU A 290 14.87 -31.53 3.59
N LEU A 291 15.91 -31.32 4.42
CA LEU A 291 15.83 -31.54 5.86
C LEU A 291 14.79 -30.65 6.55
N PHE A 292 14.74 -29.37 6.22
CA PHE A 292 13.73 -28.46 6.78
C PHE A 292 12.31 -28.81 6.28
N THR A 293 12.17 -29.24 5.03
CA THR A 293 10.89 -29.71 4.48
C THR A 293 10.40 -30.95 5.26
N GLU A 294 11.27 -31.94 5.51
CA GLU A 294 10.94 -33.11 6.32
C GLU A 294 10.51 -32.70 7.74
N ARG A 295 11.27 -31.81 8.37
CA ARG A 295 10.95 -31.36 9.72
C ARG A 295 9.63 -30.61 9.80
N PHE A 296 9.41 -29.61 8.95
CA PHE A 296 8.18 -28.83 8.97
C PHE A 296 6.94 -29.68 8.64
N SER A 297 7.04 -30.66 7.76
CA SER A 297 5.95 -31.59 7.46
C SER A 297 5.60 -32.56 8.60
N SER A 298 6.40 -32.63 9.67
CA SER A 298 6.18 -33.55 10.81
C SER A 298 5.17 -33.07 11.85
N LYS A 299 4.77 -31.77 11.81
CA LYS A 299 3.83 -31.16 12.75
C LYS A 299 2.90 -30.19 12.03
N THR A 300 1.77 -29.91 12.66
CA THR A 300 0.82 -28.90 12.18
C THR A 300 1.39 -27.49 12.29
N ARG A 301 0.83 -26.54 11.52
CA ARG A 301 1.19 -25.12 11.62
C ARG A 301 1.02 -24.58 13.04
N ALA A 302 -0.07 -24.98 13.72
CA ALA A 302 -0.33 -24.56 15.10
C ALA A 302 0.73 -25.05 16.09
N GLU A 303 1.18 -26.30 15.96
CA GLU A 303 2.27 -26.85 16.79
C GLU A 303 3.59 -26.14 16.54
N TRP A 304 3.92 -25.80 15.29
CA TRP A 304 5.13 -25.01 14.98
C TRP A 304 5.06 -23.60 15.54
N VAL A 305 3.90 -22.92 15.45
CA VAL A 305 3.69 -21.62 16.08
C VAL A 305 3.95 -21.70 17.59
N GLN A 306 3.45 -22.73 18.26
CA GLN A 306 3.68 -22.92 19.69
C GLN A 306 5.16 -23.18 20.03
N ILE A 307 5.90 -23.94 19.21
CA ILE A 307 7.33 -24.21 19.41
C ILE A 307 8.16 -22.92 19.29
N PHE A 308 7.81 -22.03 18.36
CA PHE A 308 8.55 -20.81 18.10
C PHE A 308 8.00 -19.58 18.83
N GLU A 309 6.91 -19.72 19.62
CA GLU A 309 6.30 -18.62 20.36
C GLU A 309 7.32 -17.96 21.31
N GLY A 310 7.42 -16.64 21.22
CA GLY A 310 8.34 -15.85 22.05
C GLY A 310 9.82 -16.01 21.72
N SER A 311 10.17 -16.69 20.62
CA SER A 311 11.54 -16.82 20.14
C SER A 311 11.85 -15.87 18.97
N ASP A 312 13.14 -15.54 18.81
CA ASP A 312 13.63 -14.74 17.67
C ASP A 312 14.02 -15.64 16.46
N ALA A 313 13.46 -16.84 16.33
CA ALA A 313 13.76 -17.78 15.24
C ALA A 313 13.23 -17.31 13.87
N CYS A 314 12.54 -16.19 13.78
CA CYS A 314 11.94 -15.64 12.57
C CYS A 314 11.04 -16.66 11.82
N VAL A 315 10.25 -17.42 12.56
CA VAL A 315 9.26 -18.36 12.02
C VAL A 315 7.87 -17.81 12.31
N ALA A 316 7.03 -17.67 11.26
CA ALA A 316 5.69 -17.14 11.38
C ALA A 316 4.68 -17.98 10.59
N PRO A 317 3.42 -18.10 11.04
CA PRO A 317 2.37 -18.74 10.25
C PRO A 317 2.05 -17.90 9.01
N VAL A 318 1.83 -18.56 7.87
CA VAL A 318 1.24 -17.92 6.70
C VAL A 318 -0.27 -17.91 6.90
N LEU A 319 -0.81 -16.74 7.24
CA LEU A 319 -2.23 -16.57 7.55
C LEU A 319 -3.05 -16.29 6.29
N THR A 320 -4.27 -16.81 6.27
CA THR A 320 -5.32 -16.36 5.34
C THR A 320 -5.80 -14.95 5.70
N TRP A 321 -6.51 -14.27 4.79
CA TRP A 321 -7.15 -12.98 5.09
C TRP A 321 -8.08 -13.04 6.30
N THR A 322 -8.85 -14.13 6.43
CA THR A 322 -9.76 -14.34 7.56
C THR A 322 -8.98 -14.48 8.87
N GLU A 323 -7.92 -15.29 8.89
CA GLU A 323 -7.09 -15.48 10.09
C GLU A 323 -6.37 -14.20 10.48
N ALA A 324 -5.86 -13.43 9.51
CA ALA A 324 -5.21 -12.15 9.76
C ALA A 324 -6.13 -11.15 10.47
N THR A 325 -7.45 -11.17 10.22
CA THR A 325 -8.40 -10.32 10.94
C THR A 325 -8.53 -10.69 12.42
N GLN A 326 -8.12 -11.89 12.82
CA GLN A 326 -8.18 -12.41 14.19
C GLN A 326 -6.80 -12.47 14.86
N ASP A 327 -5.73 -12.16 14.13
CA ASP A 327 -4.37 -12.18 14.67
C ASP A 327 -4.22 -11.28 15.89
N SER A 328 -3.67 -11.83 16.96
CA SER A 328 -3.59 -11.16 18.27
C SER A 328 -2.71 -9.91 18.24
N HIS A 329 -1.60 -9.95 17.50
CA HIS A 329 -0.70 -8.80 17.35
C HIS A 329 -1.33 -7.69 16.52
N LEU A 330 -1.93 -8.02 15.37
CA LEU A 330 -2.59 -7.05 14.50
C LEU A 330 -3.78 -6.37 15.21
N ARG A 331 -4.52 -7.15 16.01
CA ARG A 331 -5.62 -6.63 16.84
C ARG A 331 -5.13 -5.74 17.99
N ALA A 332 -4.18 -6.24 18.79
CA ALA A 332 -3.62 -5.47 19.90
C ALA A 332 -2.96 -4.16 19.45
N ARG A 333 -2.29 -4.22 18.29
CA ARG A 333 -1.72 -3.03 17.66
C ARG A 333 -2.80 -2.14 17.04
N GLY A 334 -4.03 -2.61 16.81
CA GLY A 334 -5.06 -1.89 16.08
C GLY A 334 -4.66 -1.65 14.62
N THR A 335 -3.99 -2.62 13.99
CA THR A 335 -3.66 -2.61 12.55
C THR A 335 -4.88 -2.97 11.73
N MET A 336 -5.66 -3.94 12.22
CA MET A 336 -6.96 -4.30 11.67
C MET A 336 -8.06 -3.80 12.62
N VAL A 337 -9.02 -3.07 12.09
CA VAL A 337 -10.10 -2.43 12.87
C VAL A 337 -11.45 -2.63 12.21
N ASP A 338 -12.49 -2.67 13.03
CA ASP A 338 -13.88 -2.68 12.58
C ASP A 338 -14.33 -1.23 12.38
N ALA A 339 -14.57 -0.83 11.14
CA ALA A 339 -15.08 0.49 10.81
C ALA A 339 -15.92 0.43 9.52
N ASN A 340 -16.93 1.29 9.39
CA ASN A 340 -17.85 1.32 8.26
C ASN A 340 -18.56 -0.01 7.96
N GLY A 341 -18.70 -0.88 8.98
CA GLY A 341 -19.40 -2.16 8.88
C GLY A 341 -18.56 -3.35 8.39
N PHE A 342 -17.25 -3.19 8.25
CA PHE A 342 -16.33 -4.28 7.87
C PHE A 342 -14.96 -4.11 8.51
N VAL A 343 -14.17 -5.21 8.56
CA VAL A 343 -12.79 -5.18 9.03
C VAL A 343 -11.90 -4.60 7.94
N GLN A 344 -11.10 -3.60 8.29
CA GLN A 344 -10.21 -2.93 7.36
C GLN A 344 -8.90 -2.48 8.03
N ALA A 345 -7.92 -2.11 7.22
CA ALA A 345 -6.67 -1.56 7.74
C ALA A 345 -6.87 -0.16 8.33
N ALA A 346 -6.27 0.08 9.48
CA ALA A 346 -6.19 1.40 10.09
C ALA A 346 -5.23 2.31 9.29
N PRO A 347 -5.37 3.64 9.40
CA PRO A 347 -4.42 4.58 8.79
C PRO A 347 -2.99 4.34 9.24
N ALA A 348 -2.07 4.44 8.28
CA ALA A 348 -0.63 4.35 8.50
C ALA A 348 0.09 5.45 7.70
N PRO A 349 1.26 5.97 8.21
CA PRO A 349 1.87 5.67 9.50
C PRO A 349 1.09 6.26 10.68
N ARG A 350 1.44 5.86 11.92
CA ARG A 350 0.84 6.41 13.14
C ARG A 350 1.58 7.66 13.59
N PHE A 351 0.87 8.76 13.69
CA PHE A 351 1.40 10.02 14.21
C PHE A 351 1.06 10.16 15.68
N SER A 352 2.04 10.49 16.52
CA SER A 352 1.87 10.61 17.98
C SER A 352 0.99 11.81 18.38
N ARG A 353 1.00 12.88 17.60
CA ARG A 353 0.31 14.15 17.90
C ARG A 353 -0.89 14.41 16.97
N THR A 354 -0.80 14.01 15.71
CA THR A 354 -1.82 14.23 14.68
C THR A 354 -2.19 12.89 14.03
N PRO A 355 -2.88 11.98 14.75
CA PRO A 355 -3.19 10.65 14.22
C PRO A 355 -4.12 10.74 13.01
N GLY A 356 -3.92 9.80 12.06
CA GLY A 356 -4.88 9.60 10.98
C GLY A 356 -6.19 8.97 11.48
N HIS A 357 -7.27 9.15 10.75
CA HIS A 357 -8.60 8.65 11.11
C HIS A 357 -9.31 8.05 9.90
N ILE A 358 -9.99 6.94 10.10
CA ILE A 358 -10.94 6.40 9.10
C ILE A 358 -12.16 7.31 9.08
N GLY A 359 -12.39 7.94 7.93
CA GLY A 359 -13.60 8.70 7.67
C GLY A 359 -14.80 7.80 7.35
N PRO A 360 -16.04 8.34 7.37
CA PRO A 360 -17.22 7.62 6.92
C PRO A 360 -17.16 7.35 5.42
N LEU A 361 -17.93 6.36 4.95
CA LEU A 361 -18.24 6.23 3.53
C LEU A 361 -19.18 7.38 3.12
N PRO A 362 -19.03 7.93 1.92
CA PRO A 362 -19.91 9.01 1.44
C PRO A 362 -21.35 8.48 1.32
N PRO A 363 -22.34 9.15 1.93
CA PRO A 363 -23.73 8.67 1.93
C PRO A 363 -24.41 8.81 0.57
N ALA A 364 -24.06 9.85 -0.18
CA ALA A 364 -24.56 10.17 -1.52
C ALA A 364 -23.66 11.21 -2.17
N PRO A 365 -23.70 11.39 -3.50
CA PRO A 365 -23.06 12.51 -4.15
C PRO A 365 -23.63 13.85 -3.65
N VAL A 366 -22.74 14.82 -3.51
CA VAL A 366 -23.06 16.22 -3.18
C VAL A 366 -22.98 17.10 -4.44
N THR A 367 -23.51 18.32 -4.38
CA THR A 367 -23.34 19.31 -5.46
C THR A 367 -22.02 20.08 -5.28
N LEU A 368 -21.58 20.80 -6.32
CA LEU A 368 -20.41 21.69 -6.20
C LEU A 368 -20.65 22.80 -5.17
N ASP A 369 -21.89 23.29 -5.03
CA ASP A 369 -22.25 24.33 -4.06
C ASP A 369 -22.10 23.85 -2.60
N ASP A 370 -22.18 22.54 -2.37
CA ASP A 370 -21.95 21.92 -1.06
C ASP A 370 -20.45 21.83 -0.72
N VAL A 371 -19.56 22.05 -1.71
CA VAL A 371 -18.10 22.06 -1.51
C VAL A 371 -17.66 23.46 -1.08
N GLN A 372 -17.75 23.72 0.22
CA GLN A 372 -17.31 24.99 0.83
C GLN A 372 -15.82 24.93 1.14
N TRP A 373 -14.98 25.43 0.23
CA TRP A 373 -13.52 25.54 0.39
C TRP A 373 -13.07 27.00 0.47
#